data_437457c8354fdc28bafa1b0ca66b66d2
#
_entry.id   437457c8354fdc28bafa1b0ca66b66d2
#
_cell.length_a   1.000
_cell.length_b   1.000
_cell.length_c   1.000
_cell.angle_alpha   90.00
_cell.angle_beta   90.00
_cell.angle_gamma   90.00
#
_symmetry.space_group_name_H-M   'P 1'
#
loop_
_entity.id
_entity.type
_entity.pdbx_description
1 polymer ?
#
loop_
_entity_poly.entity_id
_entity_poly.type
_entity_poly.pdbx_seq_one_letter_code
_entity_poly.pdbx_strand_id
1 'polypeptide(L)'
;MQIHWNILCHIKPELKPLFPDFQRNKIDYIIANCAECEPYITADYRRMLENPELLVEGMRVILKLFDNAKGLFAIEDNKPDCIAKLKELTKDEPRMEVREMMTKYPQGAERQLIFANTGRAINSTMLPADAGCVVDNVETIISIYNAVVKGIPSMERVVTVTGDGVVNPGNYKVLFEPTRT
;
A
#
# COMPACT_ATOMS: atom_id res chain seq x y z
N MET A 1 -4.52 -10.69 3.17
CA MET A 1 -5.91 -11.14 2.95
C MET A 1 -6.87 -10.62 4.02
N GLN A 2 -6.49 -10.52 5.29
CA GLN A 2 -7.31 -10.02 6.40
C GLN A 2 -7.67 -8.52 6.30
N ILE A 3 -6.76 -7.69 5.77
CA ILE A 3 -6.94 -6.23 5.64
C ILE A 3 -8.04 -5.87 4.62
N HIS A 4 -8.13 -6.59 3.50
CA HIS A 4 -9.19 -6.37 2.50
C HIS A 4 -10.61 -6.56 3.04
N TRP A 5 -10.80 -7.55 3.90
CA TRP A 5 -12.08 -7.81 4.55
C TRP A 5 -12.44 -6.73 5.56
N ASN A 6 -11.46 -6.23 6.32
CA ASN A 6 -11.68 -5.18 7.30
C ASN A 6 -12.13 -3.86 6.65
N ILE A 7 -11.56 -3.51 5.49
CA ILE A 7 -11.97 -2.31 4.73
C ILE A 7 -13.39 -2.48 4.18
N LEU A 8 -13.73 -3.65 3.61
CA LEU A 8 -15.07 -3.93 3.10
C LEU A 8 -16.15 -3.87 4.20
N CYS A 9 -15.83 -4.35 5.41
CA CYS A 9 -16.76 -4.32 6.55
C CYS A 9 -17.13 -2.92 7.01
N HIS A 10 -16.26 -1.93 6.73
CA HIS A 10 -16.53 -0.53 7.10
C HIS A 10 -17.36 0.22 6.05
N ILE A 11 -17.26 -0.19 4.81
CA ILE A 11 -18.07 0.34 3.71
C ILE A 11 -19.51 -0.17 3.80
N LYS A 12 -19.70 -1.39 4.35
CA LYS A 12 -21.01 -2.00 4.57
C LYS A 12 -21.26 -2.21 6.06
N PRO A 13 -22.09 -1.35 6.69
CA PRO A 13 -22.41 -1.46 8.12
C PRO A 13 -22.94 -2.83 8.56
N GLU A 14 -23.57 -3.56 7.64
CA GLU A 14 -24.11 -4.91 7.87
C GLU A 14 -23.02 -5.95 8.16
N LEU A 15 -21.79 -5.70 7.74
CA LEU A 15 -20.66 -6.61 7.96
C LEU A 15 -19.95 -6.38 9.30
N LYS A 16 -20.28 -5.29 10.03
CA LYS A 16 -19.73 -4.97 11.36
C LYS A 16 -19.84 -6.11 12.38
N PRO A 17 -20.98 -6.82 12.49
CA PRO A 17 -21.12 -7.89 13.48
C PRO A 17 -20.18 -9.09 13.24
N LEU A 18 -19.67 -9.25 12.02
CA LEU A 18 -18.78 -10.35 11.65
C LEU A 18 -17.32 -10.11 12.09
N PHE A 19 -16.98 -8.87 12.50
CA PHE A 19 -15.62 -8.47 12.88
C PHE A 19 -15.64 -7.55 14.11
N PRO A 20 -15.99 -8.08 15.31
CA PRO A 20 -16.18 -7.26 16.52
C PRO A 20 -14.90 -6.59 17.02
N ASP A 21 -13.72 -7.12 16.68
CA ASP A 21 -12.43 -6.68 17.24
C ASP A 21 -11.76 -5.55 16.45
N PHE A 22 -12.40 -5.03 15.39
CA PHE A 22 -11.80 -3.96 14.59
C PHE A 22 -11.92 -2.61 15.31
N GLN A 23 -10.84 -2.20 15.96
CA GLN A 23 -10.79 -0.96 16.74
C GLN A 23 -10.35 0.23 15.86
N ARG A 24 -11.31 0.89 15.18
CA ARG A 24 -11.08 2.07 14.32
C ARG A 24 -10.31 3.20 15.00
N ASN A 25 -10.52 3.38 16.29
CA ASN A 25 -9.97 4.49 17.07
C ASN A 25 -8.51 4.31 17.47
N LYS A 26 -7.89 3.16 17.12
CA LYS A 26 -6.50 2.88 17.47
C LYS A 26 -5.53 2.99 16.29
N ILE A 27 -6.02 3.23 15.08
CA ILE A 27 -5.15 3.38 13.90
C ILE A 27 -4.83 4.85 13.71
N ASP A 28 -3.54 5.16 13.82
CA ASP A 28 -3.00 6.52 13.65
C ASP A 28 -2.36 6.72 12.27
N TYR A 29 -1.86 5.62 11.67
CA TYR A 29 -1.12 5.69 10.42
C TYR A 29 -1.56 4.60 9.43
N ILE A 30 -1.81 5.03 8.21
CA ILE A 30 -1.93 4.15 7.04
C ILE A 30 -0.67 4.36 6.21
N ILE A 31 0.16 3.33 6.10
CA ILE A 31 1.47 3.41 5.43
C ILE A 31 1.36 2.69 4.08
N ALA A 32 1.45 3.47 3.00
CA ALA A 32 1.70 2.92 1.67
C ALA A 32 3.16 2.48 1.60
N ASN A 33 3.38 1.18 1.49
CA ASN A 33 4.70 0.62 1.27
C ASN A 33 5.11 0.84 -0.19
N CYS A 34 5.83 1.94 -0.41
CA CYS A 34 6.42 2.34 -1.69
C CYS A 34 7.93 2.03 -1.74
N ALA A 35 8.45 1.29 -0.75
CA ALA A 35 9.85 0.90 -0.64
C ALA A 35 10.06 -0.47 -1.31
N GLU A 36 10.33 -0.44 -2.62
CA GLU A 36 10.64 -1.63 -3.42
C GLU A 36 12.14 -1.92 -3.34
N CYS A 37 12.55 -2.57 -2.24
CA CYS A 37 13.95 -2.74 -1.86
C CYS A 37 14.63 -3.99 -2.45
N GLU A 38 13.88 -4.94 -3.03
CA GLU A 38 14.44 -6.11 -3.68
C GLU A 38 15.15 -5.73 -4.98
N PRO A 39 16.39 -6.20 -5.21
CA PRO A 39 17.12 -5.95 -6.46
C PRO A 39 16.35 -6.44 -7.69
N TYR A 40 16.41 -5.67 -8.76
CA TYR A 40 15.80 -5.95 -10.08
C TYR A 40 14.28 -5.95 -10.16
N ILE A 41 13.56 -5.81 -9.05
CA ILE A 41 12.10 -5.66 -9.06
C ILE A 41 11.74 -4.20 -9.27
N THR A 42 10.79 -3.91 -10.18
CA THR A 42 10.38 -2.56 -10.57
C THR A 42 8.88 -2.42 -10.80
N ALA A 43 8.08 -3.40 -10.39
CA ALA A 43 6.65 -3.39 -10.59
C ALA A 43 5.95 -2.23 -9.86
N ASP A 44 6.28 -2.04 -8.57
CA ASP A 44 5.71 -0.96 -7.76
C ASP A 44 6.19 0.41 -8.21
N TYR A 45 7.46 0.55 -8.59
CA TYR A 45 8.00 1.76 -9.18
C TYR A 45 7.22 2.19 -10.42
N ARG A 46 6.98 1.27 -11.34
CA ARG A 46 6.19 1.54 -12.56
C ARG A 46 4.75 1.92 -12.23
N ARG A 47 4.13 1.27 -11.26
CA ARG A 47 2.77 1.60 -10.82
C ARG A 47 2.70 3.01 -10.22
N MET A 48 3.65 3.39 -9.38
CA MET A 48 3.75 4.75 -8.84
C MET A 48 3.99 5.80 -9.92
N LEU A 49 4.81 5.48 -10.93
CA LEU A 49 5.15 6.41 -12.00
C LEU A 49 4.02 6.61 -13.01
N GLU A 50 3.31 5.53 -13.35
CA GLU A 50 2.26 5.52 -14.37
C GLU A 50 0.88 5.86 -13.85
N ASN A 51 0.59 5.55 -12.59
CA ASN A 51 -0.73 5.73 -11.99
C ASN A 51 -0.68 6.35 -10.58
N PRO A 52 0.10 7.42 -10.35
CA PRO A 52 0.25 8.01 -9.02
C PRO A 52 -1.09 8.55 -8.47
N GLU A 53 -1.98 9.02 -9.36
CA GLU A 53 -3.31 9.51 -9.00
C GLU A 53 -4.17 8.39 -8.37
N LEU A 54 -4.09 7.17 -8.93
CA LEU A 54 -4.87 6.04 -8.40
C LEU A 54 -4.37 5.64 -7.00
N LEU A 55 -3.06 5.76 -6.75
CA LEU A 55 -2.49 5.49 -5.44
C LEU A 55 -2.97 6.52 -4.40
N VAL A 56 -2.96 7.81 -4.74
CA VAL A 56 -3.47 8.88 -3.87
C VAL A 56 -4.96 8.74 -3.62
N GLU A 57 -5.75 8.46 -4.65
CA GLU A 57 -7.20 8.22 -4.51
C GLU A 57 -7.50 7.00 -3.65
N GLY A 58 -6.71 5.93 -3.80
CA GLY A 58 -6.83 4.74 -2.94
C GLY A 58 -6.55 5.07 -1.48
N MET A 59 -5.54 5.87 -1.20
CA MET A 59 -5.26 6.36 0.15
C MET A 59 -6.43 7.19 0.69
N ARG A 60 -7.05 8.06 -0.12
CA ARG A 60 -8.27 8.82 0.29
C ARG A 60 -9.42 7.91 0.68
N VAL A 61 -9.62 6.83 -0.08
CA VAL A 61 -10.67 5.84 0.24
C VAL A 61 -10.40 5.19 1.59
N ILE A 62 -9.17 4.76 1.84
CA ILE A 62 -8.77 4.13 3.10
C ILE A 62 -8.92 5.11 4.27
N LEU A 63 -8.46 6.35 4.12
CA LEU A 63 -8.53 7.38 5.16
C LEU A 63 -9.96 7.78 5.55
N LYS A 64 -10.98 7.52 4.69
CA LYS A 64 -12.39 7.70 5.08
C LYS A 64 -12.87 6.70 6.14
N LEU A 65 -12.15 5.61 6.34
CA LEU A 65 -12.48 4.60 7.34
C LEU A 65 -11.93 4.95 8.73
N PHE A 66 -10.97 5.87 8.80
CA PHE A 66 -10.23 6.23 10.01
C PHE A 66 -10.24 7.76 10.20
N ASP A 67 -10.98 8.25 11.18
CA ASP A 67 -11.21 9.69 11.35
C ASP A 67 -9.92 10.48 11.64
N ASN A 68 -9.01 9.89 12.40
CA ASN A 68 -7.78 10.55 12.86
C ASN A 68 -6.49 10.05 12.21
N ALA A 69 -6.55 9.05 11.34
CA ALA A 69 -5.35 8.48 10.73
C ALA A 69 -4.72 9.42 9.71
N LYS A 70 -3.38 9.35 9.63
CA LYS A 70 -2.58 9.97 8.57
C LYS A 70 -2.14 8.93 7.55
N GLY A 71 -2.17 9.28 6.28
CA GLY A 71 -1.64 8.48 5.18
C GLY A 71 -0.18 8.84 4.92
N LEU A 72 0.70 7.86 4.95
CA LEU A 72 2.13 8.04 4.68
C LEU A 72 2.51 7.26 3.42
N PHE A 73 3.13 7.91 2.46
CA PHE A 73 3.74 7.25 1.29
C PHE A 73 5.23 7.09 1.59
N ALA A 74 5.63 5.91 2.05
CA ALA A 74 7.01 5.61 2.44
C ALA A 74 7.78 5.11 1.21
N ILE A 75 8.55 5.99 0.58
CA ILE A 75 9.22 5.77 -0.70
C ILE A 75 10.73 5.96 -0.57
N GLU A 76 11.52 5.09 -1.22
CA GLU A 76 12.97 5.19 -1.20
C GLU A 76 13.49 6.38 -2.03
N ASP A 77 14.57 7.01 -1.54
CA ASP A 77 15.22 8.19 -2.11
C ASP A 77 15.81 7.98 -3.51
N ASN A 78 15.95 6.72 -3.95
CA ASN A 78 16.35 6.37 -5.32
C ASN A 78 15.24 6.52 -6.38
N LYS A 79 14.05 7.02 -6.00
CA LYS A 79 12.88 7.21 -6.87
C LYS A 79 12.42 8.69 -6.86
N PRO A 80 13.28 9.65 -7.22
CA PRO A 80 13.00 11.09 -7.09
C PRO A 80 11.82 11.58 -7.95
N ASP A 81 11.60 10.96 -9.10
CA ASP A 81 10.49 11.24 -10.01
C ASP A 81 9.13 10.89 -9.40
N CYS A 82 9.02 9.72 -8.75
CA CYS A 82 7.81 9.33 -8.02
C CYS A 82 7.59 10.20 -6.78
N ILE A 83 8.65 10.52 -6.04
CA ILE A 83 8.59 11.43 -4.89
C ILE A 83 8.02 12.79 -5.29
N ALA A 84 8.54 13.38 -6.39
CA ALA A 84 8.08 14.67 -6.88
C ALA A 84 6.60 14.64 -7.26
N LYS A 85 6.17 13.62 -8.01
CA LYS A 85 4.76 13.44 -8.40
C LYS A 85 3.84 13.27 -7.20
N LEU A 86 4.18 12.40 -6.25
CA LEU A 86 3.36 12.17 -5.07
C LEU A 86 3.27 13.41 -4.18
N LYS A 87 4.37 14.17 -4.00
CA LYS A 87 4.36 15.43 -3.27
C LYS A 87 3.45 16.47 -3.93
N GLU A 88 3.46 16.58 -5.26
CA GLU A 88 2.57 17.49 -5.98
C GLU A 88 1.10 17.10 -5.82
N LEU A 89 0.77 15.80 -5.91
CA LEU A 89 -0.59 15.30 -5.78
C LEU A 89 -1.13 15.38 -4.34
N THR A 90 -0.25 15.40 -3.34
CA THR A 90 -0.65 15.42 -1.92
C THR A 90 -0.49 16.78 -1.26
N LYS A 91 -0.04 17.82 -1.97
CA LYS A 91 0.25 19.14 -1.40
C LYS A 91 -0.91 19.79 -0.65
N ASP A 92 -2.14 19.55 -1.13
CA ASP A 92 -3.36 20.11 -0.55
C ASP A 92 -4.10 19.14 0.37
N GLU A 93 -3.46 18.00 0.72
CA GLU A 93 -4.03 16.92 1.53
C GLU A 93 -3.45 16.92 2.96
N PRO A 94 -4.12 17.55 3.94
CA PRO A 94 -3.55 17.75 5.28
C PRO A 94 -3.30 16.44 6.05
N ARG A 95 -3.93 15.35 5.63
CA ARG A 95 -3.74 14.03 6.24
C ARG A 95 -2.82 13.10 5.46
N MET A 96 -2.18 13.57 4.40
CA MET A 96 -1.25 12.77 3.59
C MET A 96 0.14 13.35 3.60
N GLU A 97 1.15 12.50 3.65
CA GLU A 97 2.56 12.90 3.68
C GLU A 97 3.41 11.92 2.89
N VAL A 98 4.35 12.44 2.10
CA VAL A 98 5.38 11.64 1.44
C VAL A 98 6.62 11.60 2.31
N ARG A 99 7.02 10.40 2.74
CA ARG A 99 8.19 10.12 3.57
C ARG A 99 9.30 9.53 2.72
N GLU A 100 10.37 10.29 2.57
CA GLU A 100 11.58 9.81 1.90
C GLU A 100 12.35 8.86 2.82
N MET A 101 12.65 7.67 2.32
CA MET A 101 13.33 6.62 3.04
C MET A 101 14.72 6.39 2.42
N MET A 102 15.71 6.16 3.25
CA MET A 102 17.03 5.75 2.75
C MET A 102 16.92 4.43 1.99
N THR A 103 17.46 4.38 0.79
CA THR A 103 17.55 3.14 0.01
C THR A 103 18.46 2.15 0.72
N LYS A 104 17.87 1.06 1.19
CA LYS A 104 18.59 -0.07 1.80
C LYS A 104 17.70 -1.31 1.88
N TYR A 105 18.31 -2.48 1.87
CA TYR A 105 17.62 -3.74 2.14
C TYR A 105 17.65 -4.05 3.66
N PRO A 106 16.55 -4.45 4.30
CA PRO A 106 15.16 -4.61 3.80
C PRO A 106 14.25 -3.44 4.20
N GLN A 107 14.36 -2.28 3.57
CA GLN A 107 13.59 -1.08 3.92
C GLN A 107 12.07 -1.29 3.78
N GLY A 108 11.64 -2.10 2.82
CA GLY A 108 10.23 -2.45 2.61
C GLY A 108 9.65 -3.48 3.59
N ALA A 109 10.48 -4.04 4.49
CA ALA A 109 9.97 -4.94 5.52
C ALA A 109 9.02 -4.22 6.47
N GLU A 110 7.81 -4.74 6.67
CA GLU A 110 6.71 -4.09 7.37
C GLU A 110 7.11 -3.50 8.73
N ARG A 111 7.82 -4.25 9.56
CA ARG A 111 8.27 -3.79 10.89
C ARG A 111 9.31 -2.68 10.81
N GLN A 112 10.25 -2.79 9.87
CA GLN A 112 11.26 -1.78 9.61
C GLN A 112 10.58 -0.50 9.12
N LEU A 113 9.61 -0.62 8.23
CA LEU A 113 8.86 0.49 7.67
C LEU A 113 8.06 1.24 8.77
N ILE A 114 7.37 0.51 9.65
CA ILE A 114 6.64 1.09 10.78
C ILE A 114 7.61 1.86 11.69
N PHE A 115 8.71 1.23 12.10
CA PHE A 115 9.68 1.88 12.98
C PHE A 115 10.28 3.15 12.35
N ALA A 116 10.69 3.07 11.09
CA ALA A 116 11.32 4.19 10.39
C ALA A 116 10.37 5.39 10.20
N ASN A 117 9.06 5.15 10.03
CA ASN A 117 8.08 6.22 9.81
C ASN A 117 7.43 6.75 11.08
N THR A 118 7.34 5.94 12.13
CA THR A 118 6.55 6.28 13.33
C THR A 118 7.34 6.24 14.64
N GLY A 119 8.54 5.65 14.64
CA GLY A 119 9.32 5.37 15.84
C GLY A 119 8.76 4.23 16.71
N ARG A 120 7.67 3.59 16.29
CA ARG A 120 7.01 2.51 17.03
C ARG A 120 7.64 1.18 16.68
N ALA A 121 8.02 0.41 17.68
CA ALA A 121 8.57 -0.93 17.51
C ALA A 121 7.49 -1.99 17.75
N ILE A 122 7.48 -3.01 16.90
CA ILE A 122 6.64 -4.21 17.05
C ILE A 122 7.52 -5.45 17.09
N ASN A 123 7.21 -6.37 17.99
CA ASN A 123 7.92 -7.65 18.14
C ASN A 123 7.32 -8.75 17.22
N SER A 124 7.81 -9.97 17.37
CA SER A 124 7.39 -11.10 16.51
C SER A 124 5.94 -11.54 16.71
N THR A 125 5.33 -11.21 17.85
CA THR A 125 3.96 -11.61 18.20
C THR A 125 2.93 -10.51 17.96
N MET A 126 3.38 -9.28 17.75
CA MET A 126 2.53 -8.12 17.49
C MET A 126 2.20 -7.98 16.00
N LEU A 127 1.00 -7.48 15.73
CA LEU A 127 0.55 -7.04 14.40
C LEU A 127 0.78 -5.53 14.23
N PRO A 128 0.85 -5.00 13.00
CA PRO A 128 0.91 -3.56 12.74
C PRO A 128 -0.17 -2.75 13.46
N ALA A 129 -1.38 -3.30 13.57
CA ALA A 129 -2.49 -2.68 14.27
C ALA A 129 -2.23 -2.46 15.77
N ASP A 130 -1.42 -3.30 16.41
CA ASP A 130 -1.03 -3.13 17.81
C ASP A 130 -0.14 -1.89 18.00
N ALA A 131 0.55 -1.48 16.95
CA ALA A 131 1.30 -0.22 16.88
C ALA A 131 0.47 0.95 16.31
N GLY A 132 -0.83 0.78 16.12
CA GLY A 132 -1.69 1.79 15.52
C GLY A 132 -1.42 2.04 14.03
N CYS A 133 -0.91 1.05 13.32
CA CYS A 133 -0.54 1.16 11.92
C CYS A 133 -1.29 0.13 11.05
N VAL A 134 -1.57 0.54 9.81
CA VAL A 134 -1.92 -0.37 8.71
C VAL A 134 -0.86 -0.16 7.64
N VAL A 135 -0.30 -1.24 7.10
CA VAL A 135 0.70 -1.19 6.03
C VAL A 135 0.16 -1.94 4.83
N ASP A 136 0.10 -1.28 3.69
CA ASP A 136 -0.35 -1.86 2.44
C ASP A 136 0.62 -1.55 1.29
N ASN A 137 0.80 -2.51 0.39
CA ASN A 137 1.57 -2.33 -0.83
C ASN A 137 0.87 -1.38 -1.81
N VAL A 138 1.63 -0.72 -2.69
CA VAL A 138 1.16 0.18 -3.76
C VAL A 138 0.00 -0.43 -4.54
N GLU A 139 0.16 -1.65 -5.06
CA GLU A 139 -0.86 -2.31 -5.88
C GLU A 139 -2.12 -2.64 -5.08
N THR A 140 -1.97 -2.97 -3.78
CA THR A 140 -3.12 -3.19 -2.88
C THR A 140 -3.97 -1.94 -2.74
N ILE A 141 -3.35 -0.78 -2.51
CA ILE A 141 -4.06 0.50 -2.37
C ILE A 141 -4.76 0.89 -3.68
N ILE A 142 -4.10 0.73 -4.82
CA ILE A 142 -4.71 0.95 -6.15
C ILE A 142 -5.89 -0.01 -6.38
N SER A 143 -5.75 -1.27 -6.00
CA SER A 143 -6.82 -2.27 -6.12
C SER A 143 -8.02 -1.95 -5.25
N ILE A 144 -7.80 -1.39 -4.05
CA ILE A 144 -8.88 -0.90 -3.17
C ILE A 144 -9.67 0.20 -3.89
N TYR A 145 -8.99 1.19 -4.47
CA TYR A 145 -9.65 2.22 -5.25
C TYR A 145 -10.48 1.65 -6.40
N ASN A 146 -9.89 0.77 -7.19
CA ASN A 146 -10.57 0.15 -8.32
C ASN A 146 -11.81 -0.63 -7.88
N ALA A 147 -11.70 -1.40 -6.80
CA ALA A 147 -12.81 -2.21 -6.29
C ALA A 147 -13.93 -1.33 -5.71
N VAL A 148 -13.59 -0.32 -4.91
CA VAL A 148 -14.57 0.47 -4.16
C VAL A 148 -15.21 1.55 -5.02
N VAL A 149 -14.42 2.24 -5.85
CA VAL A 149 -14.89 3.40 -6.62
C VAL A 149 -15.33 2.99 -8.03
N LYS A 150 -14.58 2.10 -8.68
CA LYS A 150 -14.89 1.68 -10.06
C LYS A 150 -15.67 0.37 -10.17
N GLY A 151 -15.84 -0.39 -9.07
CA GLY A 151 -16.48 -1.69 -9.09
C GLY A 151 -15.67 -2.78 -9.82
N ILE A 152 -14.36 -2.57 -10.01
CA ILE A 152 -13.48 -3.49 -10.73
C ILE A 152 -12.79 -4.41 -9.71
N PRO A 153 -13.05 -5.72 -9.70
CA PRO A 153 -12.39 -6.65 -8.81
C PRO A 153 -10.90 -6.78 -9.16
N SER A 154 -10.07 -7.18 -8.17
CA SER A 154 -8.64 -7.43 -8.38
C SER A 154 -8.44 -8.73 -9.16
N MET A 155 -8.44 -8.64 -10.48
CA MET A 155 -8.31 -9.78 -11.42
C MET A 155 -6.94 -9.80 -12.12
N GLU A 156 -6.10 -8.82 -11.86
CA GLU A 156 -4.82 -8.66 -12.54
C GLU A 156 -3.74 -8.18 -11.57
N ARG A 157 -2.48 -8.43 -11.92
CA ARG A 157 -1.33 -7.93 -11.18
C ARG A 157 -0.20 -7.58 -12.12
N VAL A 158 0.61 -6.58 -11.75
CA VAL A 158 1.88 -6.30 -12.42
C VAL A 158 2.97 -7.12 -11.72
N VAL A 159 3.76 -7.83 -12.50
CA VAL A 159 4.90 -8.64 -12.02
C VAL A 159 6.15 -8.29 -12.79
N THR A 160 7.29 -8.24 -12.11
CA THR A 160 8.60 -8.12 -12.76
C THR A 160 9.11 -9.50 -13.14
N VAL A 161 9.50 -9.66 -14.39
CA VAL A 161 10.20 -10.87 -14.90
C VAL A 161 11.61 -10.44 -15.28
N THR A 162 12.62 -11.02 -14.62
CA THR A 162 14.03 -10.65 -14.82
C THR A 162 14.94 -11.85 -14.53
N GLY A 163 16.19 -11.75 -14.91
CA GLY A 163 17.23 -12.75 -14.68
C GLY A 163 17.94 -13.18 -15.96
N ASP A 164 19.06 -13.87 -15.82
CA ASP A 164 19.94 -14.25 -16.94
C ASP A 164 19.30 -15.22 -17.93
N GLY A 165 18.31 -15.99 -17.47
CA GLY A 165 17.54 -16.91 -18.32
C GLY A 165 16.35 -16.27 -19.04
N VAL A 166 16.12 -14.96 -18.89
CA VAL A 166 14.96 -14.27 -19.45
C VAL A 166 15.34 -13.55 -20.74
N VAL A 167 14.70 -13.91 -21.84
CA VAL A 167 14.97 -13.30 -23.15
C VAL A 167 14.45 -11.86 -23.21
N ASN A 168 13.26 -11.61 -22.65
CA ASN A 168 12.64 -10.29 -22.62
C ASN A 168 12.32 -9.89 -21.17
N PRO A 169 13.26 -9.30 -20.43
CA PRO A 169 12.97 -8.83 -19.08
C PRO A 169 12.05 -7.60 -19.11
N GLY A 170 11.19 -7.49 -18.10
CA GLY A 170 10.26 -6.36 -18.01
C GLY A 170 9.16 -6.56 -16.98
N ASN A 171 8.28 -5.56 -16.89
CA ASN A 171 7.07 -5.63 -16.08
C ASN A 171 5.89 -6.06 -16.95
N TYR A 172 5.20 -7.09 -16.51
CA TYR A 172 4.10 -7.69 -17.24
C TYR A 172 2.82 -7.61 -16.42
N LYS A 173 1.74 -7.20 -17.06
CA LYS A 173 0.40 -7.26 -16.50
C LYS A 173 -0.16 -8.66 -16.75
N VAL A 174 -0.41 -9.40 -15.68
CA VAL A 174 -0.92 -10.77 -15.74
C VAL A 174 -2.32 -10.84 -15.12
N LEU A 175 -3.16 -11.67 -15.70
CA LEU A 175 -4.49 -11.97 -15.17
C LEU A 175 -4.40 -13.15 -14.22
N PHE A 176 -5.19 -13.13 -13.14
CA PHE A 176 -5.42 -14.32 -12.34
C PHE A 176 -6.37 -15.24 -13.10
N GLU A 177 -5.87 -16.35 -13.63
CA GLU A 177 -6.76 -17.38 -14.14
C GLU A 177 -7.49 -18.06 -12.98
N PRO A 178 -8.83 -18.24 -13.08
CA PRO A 178 -9.51 -19.14 -12.18
C PRO A 178 -8.92 -20.53 -12.39
N THR A 179 -8.38 -21.13 -11.33
CA THR A 179 -7.96 -22.53 -11.36
C THR A 179 -9.15 -23.36 -11.82
N ARG A 180 -9.07 -23.94 -13.02
CA ARG A 180 -10.04 -24.95 -13.47
C ARG A 180 -9.86 -26.14 -12.53
N THR A 181 -10.76 -26.28 -11.56
CA THR A 181 -10.95 -27.51 -10.78
C THR A 181 -11.59 -28.57 -11.67
#